data_ce019eb2dbb0780d1e6513f5f26b90eb
#
_entry.id   ce019eb2dbb0780d1e6513f5f26b90eb
#
_cell.length_a   1.000
_cell.length_b   1.000
_cell.length_c   1.000
_cell.angle_alpha   90.00
_cell.angle_beta   90.00
_cell.angle_gamma   90.00
#
_symmetry.space_group_name_H-M   'P 1'
#
loop_
_entity.id
_entity.type
_entity.pdbx_description
1 polymer ?
#
loop_
_entity_poly.entity_id
_entity_poly.type
_entity_poly.pdbx_seq_one_letter_code
_entity_poly.pdbx_strand_id
1 'polypeptide(L)'
;MQTTTGDPMTEPLFRADPYRQTAEATVAGVTPEGGVILDHSLFYPTGGGQPGDSGWIEWDGGRLPIATAMKAGPEAIVLVPAEAMALPGIGASVLQRLDWDRRHLHMRVHTALHLLSVVVPLPVTGGSIGAGKGRLDFDMPDAPQDVAALELALNELIARDLPVTDDWITDAELAANPALVKTMSVMPPTGQGRVRLVRIGQGADQVDLQPCGGTHVARTAEIGAVRIDKVEKKGRQNRRISLVLDP
;
A
#
# COMPACT_ATOMS: atom_id res chain seq x y z
N MET A 1 -18.10 2.46 38.05
CA MET A 1 -17.25 3.45 37.39
C MET A 1 -17.03 2.93 35.98
N GLN A 2 -17.81 3.40 34.98
CA GLN A 2 -17.60 3.08 33.60
C GLN A 2 -16.48 4.00 33.11
N THR A 3 -15.29 3.46 32.89
CA THR A 3 -14.26 4.13 32.12
C THR A 3 -14.74 4.18 30.69
N THR A 4 -15.04 5.36 30.17
CA THR A 4 -15.14 5.65 28.75
C THR A 4 -13.76 5.41 28.15
N THR A 5 -13.49 4.19 27.74
CA THR A 5 -12.37 3.87 26.85
C THR A 5 -12.74 4.50 25.50
N GLY A 6 -11.99 5.51 25.09
CA GLY A 6 -12.04 5.99 23.71
C GLY A 6 -11.82 4.81 22.75
N ASP A 7 -12.29 4.93 21.51
CA ASP A 7 -12.06 3.90 20.52
C ASP A 7 -10.56 3.58 20.44
N PRO A 8 -10.17 2.29 20.36
CA PRO A 8 -8.77 1.92 20.34
C PRO A 8 -8.07 2.52 19.12
N MET A 9 -6.95 3.20 19.36
CA MET A 9 -6.10 3.77 18.32
C MET A 9 -4.94 2.81 18.04
N THR A 10 -4.52 2.73 16.77
CA THR A 10 -3.37 1.93 16.35
C THR A 10 -2.32 2.82 15.70
N GLU A 11 -1.11 2.89 16.26
CA GLU A 11 0.03 3.53 15.59
C GLU A 11 0.49 2.68 14.41
N PRO A 12 0.53 3.23 13.16
CA PRO A 12 0.91 2.48 11.97
C PRO A 12 2.43 2.46 11.75
N LEU A 13 3.13 1.47 12.33
CA LEU A 13 4.60 1.34 12.25
C LEU A 13 5.12 1.20 10.81
N PHE A 14 4.34 0.62 9.90
CA PHE A 14 4.70 0.49 8.48
C PHE A 14 4.87 1.83 7.75
N ARG A 15 4.42 2.94 8.34
CA ARG A 15 4.64 4.29 7.79
C ARG A 15 6.04 4.79 8.09
N ALA A 16 6.57 4.49 9.27
CA ALA A 16 7.92 4.89 9.67
C ALA A 16 8.98 3.95 9.06
N ASP A 17 8.69 2.64 9.05
CA ASP A 17 9.59 1.63 8.48
C ASP A 17 8.77 0.52 7.79
N PRO A 18 8.60 0.57 6.46
CA PRO A 18 7.89 -0.46 5.71
C PRO A 18 8.63 -1.81 5.63
N TYR A 19 9.92 -1.85 5.99
CA TYR A 19 10.76 -3.06 5.98
C TYR A 19 10.77 -3.80 7.31
N ARG A 20 10.23 -3.21 8.36
CA ARG A 20 10.16 -3.85 9.68
C ARG A 20 9.27 -5.09 9.62
N GLN A 21 9.84 -6.24 9.96
CA GLN A 21 9.17 -7.55 9.85
C GLN A 21 8.57 -8.04 11.17
N THR A 22 9.10 -7.56 12.30
CA THR A 22 8.66 -7.95 13.65
C THR A 22 8.53 -6.75 14.56
N ALA A 23 7.55 -6.76 15.46
CA ALA A 23 7.40 -5.78 16.55
C ALA A 23 6.62 -6.38 17.71
N GLU A 24 7.00 -6.01 18.93
CA GLU A 24 6.14 -6.21 20.09
C GLU A 24 4.98 -5.22 20.05
N ALA A 25 3.85 -5.58 20.63
CA ALA A 25 2.68 -4.71 20.79
C ALA A 25 1.80 -5.21 21.94
N THR A 26 0.84 -4.37 22.34
CA THR A 26 -0.17 -4.72 23.33
C THR A 26 -1.54 -4.83 22.65
N VAL A 27 -2.33 -5.83 23.03
CA VAL A 27 -3.72 -5.95 22.57
C VAL A 27 -4.55 -4.83 23.19
N ALA A 28 -4.98 -3.88 22.35
CA ALA A 28 -5.82 -2.74 22.74
C ALA A 28 -7.31 -3.06 22.71
N GLY A 29 -7.73 -4.04 21.89
CA GLY A 29 -9.13 -4.43 21.78
C GLY A 29 -9.35 -5.70 20.95
N VAL A 30 -10.55 -6.24 21.06
CA VAL A 30 -11.04 -7.35 20.24
C VAL A 30 -12.42 -6.98 19.73
N THR A 31 -12.67 -7.14 18.43
CA THR A 31 -13.99 -6.87 17.84
C THR A 31 -14.98 -8.01 18.09
N PRO A 32 -16.29 -7.76 18.01
CA PRO A 32 -17.29 -8.84 18.17
C PRO A 32 -17.11 -10.00 17.18
N GLU A 33 -16.54 -9.72 16.01
CA GLU A 33 -16.27 -10.73 14.96
C GLU A 33 -14.93 -11.47 15.19
N GLY A 34 -14.22 -11.17 16.28
CA GLY A 34 -12.95 -11.82 16.64
C GLY A 34 -11.70 -11.18 16.01
N GLY A 35 -11.80 -9.99 15.47
CA GLY A 35 -10.63 -9.21 15.02
C GLY A 35 -9.83 -8.66 16.19
N VAL A 36 -8.51 -8.62 16.08
CA VAL A 36 -7.61 -8.11 17.11
C VAL A 36 -7.12 -6.71 16.75
N ILE A 37 -7.20 -5.78 17.69
CA ILE A 37 -6.68 -4.41 17.56
C ILE A 37 -5.47 -4.28 18.50
N LEU A 38 -4.35 -3.80 17.95
CA LEU A 38 -3.14 -3.55 18.70
C LEU A 38 -2.92 -2.05 18.91
N ASP A 39 -2.21 -1.67 19.96
CA ASP A 39 -1.80 -0.28 20.22
C ASP A 39 -0.90 0.28 19.10
N HIS A 40 -0.10 -0.57 18.46
CA HIS A 40 0.66 -0.25 17.23
C HIS A 40 0.77 -1.48 16.33
N SER A 41 0.84 -1.27 15.01
CA SER A 41 0.78 -2.37 14.05
C SER A 41 1.79 -2.23 12.92
N LEU A 42 2.46 -3.38 12.60
CA LEU A 42 3.25 -3.58 11.39
C LEU A 42 2.39 -3.80 10.16
N PHE A 43 1.16 -4.31 10.35
CA PHE A 43 0.29 -4.75 9.26
C PHE A 43 -0.33 -3.55 8.55
N TYR A 44 -0.07 -3.42 7.27
CA TYR A 44 -0.75 -2.47 6.40
C TYR A 44 -2.22 -2.90 6.23
N PRO A 45 -3.18 -2.03 6.53
CA PRO A 45 -4.59 -2.35 6.31
C PRO A 45 -4.97 -2.15 4.85
N THR A 46 -5.87 -2.98 4.32
CA THR A 46 -6.40 -2.85 2.96
C THR A 46 -6.78 -1.41 2.63
N GLY A 47 -6.23 -0.87 1.53
CA GLY A 47 -6.52 0.50 1.10
C GLY A 47 -5.72 0.91 -0.14
N GLY A 48 -6.19 1.89 -0.90
CA GLY A 48 -5.49 2.42 -2.07
C GLY A 48 -5.16 1.38 -3.15
N GLY A 49 -5.97 0.32 -3.29
CA GLY A 49 -5.71 -0.78 -4.22
C GLY A 49 -4.72 -1.82 -3.72
N GLN A 50 -4.04 -1.59 -2.59
CA GLN A 50 -3.15 -2.56 -1.95
C GLN A 50 -3.95 -3.41 -0.94
N PRO A 51 -3.84 -4.76 -0.99
CA PRO A 51 -4.47 -5.63 0.00
C PRO A 51 -3.77 -5.49 1.36
N GLY A 52 -4.51 -5.80 2.42
CA GLY A 52 -3.98 -5.86 3.77
C GLY A 52 -2.93 -6.97 3.90
N ASP A 53 -1.97 -6.74 4.80
CA ASP A 53 -0.94 -7.73 5.06
C ASP A 53 -1.49 -8.96 5.77
N SER A 54 -0.80 -10.08 5.57
CA SER A 54 -0.92 -11.31 6.33
C SER A 54 0.32 -11.56 7.20
N GLY A 55 0.22 -12.54 8.07
CA GLY A 55 1.29 -12.93 8.99
C GLY A 55 0.71 -13.60 10.23
N TRP A 56 1.27 -13.28 11.40
CA TRP A 56 0.76 -13.83 12.66
C TRP A 56 1.15 -12.98 13.85
N ILE A 57 0.46 -13.19 14.98
CA ILE A 57 0.83 -12.69 16.29
C ILE A 57 1.07 -13.86 17.24
N GLU A 58 2.07 -13.72 18.10
CA GLU A 58 2.51 -14.74 19.08
C GLU A 58 2.42 -14.16 20.49
N TRP A 59 1.96 -14.95 21.46
CA TRP A 59 1.94 -14.64 22.90
C TRP A 59 2.14 -15.91 23.73
N ASP A 60 2.25 -15.82 25.04
CA ASP A 60 2.48 -16.99 25.92
C ASP A 60 1.40 -18.06 25.78
N GLY A 61 0.18 -17.69 25.38
CA GLY A 61 -0.95 -18.61 25.18
C GLY A 61 -1.05 -19.23 23.79
N GLY A 62 -0.18 -18.86 22.83
CA GLY A 62 -0.25 -19.43 21.48
C GLY A 62 0.18 -18.51 20.34
N ARG A 63 -0.26 -18.89 19.15
CA ARG A 63 0.00 -18.18 17.89
C ARG A 63 -1.30 -18.06 17.10
N LEU A 64 -1.61 -16.87 16.60
CA LEU A 64 -2.78 -16.59 15.79
C LEU A 64 -2.36 -16.18 14.37
N PRO A 65 -2.67 -16.97 13.35
CA PRO A 65 -2.45 -16.56 11.95
C PRO A 65 -3.42 -15.45 11.56
N ILE A 66 -2.90 -14.42 10.89
CA ILE A 66 -3.64 -13.25 10.41
C ILE A 66 -3.76 -13.35 8.89
N ALA A 67 -5.00 -13.42 8.41
CA ALA A 67 -5.30 -13.47 6.97
C ALA A 67 -5.12 -12.12 6.29
N THR A 68 -5.50 -11.04 6.97
CA THR A 68 -5.44 -9.68 6.44
C THR A 68 -5.56 -8.65 7.58
N ALA A 69 -5.22 -7.41 7.27
CA ALA A 69 -5.51 -6.26 8.11
C ALA A 69 -6.51 -5.32 7.40
N MET A 70 -7.40 -4.72 8.17
CA MET A 70 -8.44 -3.82 7.70
C MET A 70 -8.49 -2.55 8.54
N LYS A 71 -8.98 -1.46 7.96
CA LYS A 71 -9.27 -0.24 8.73
C LYS A 71 -10.56 -0.44 9.53
N ALA A 72 -10.56 0.01 10.78
CA ALA A 72 -11.75 0.15 11.61
C ALA A 72 -11.86 1.61 12.06
N GLY A 73 -12.74 2.36 11.41
CA GLY A 73 -12.77 3.81 11.60
C GLY A 73 -11.52 4.53 11.08
N PRO A 74 -11.28 5.77 11.54
CA PRO A 74 -10.17 6.59 11.04
C PRO A 74 -8.79 6.18 11.61
N GLU A 75 -8.73 5.57 12.79
CA GLU A 75 -7.50 5.44 13.57
C GLU A 75 -7.17 4.02 14.04
N ALA A 76 -8.06 3.03 13.83
CA ALA A 76 -7.81 1.66 14.23
C ALA A 76 -7.50 0.75 13.04
N ILE A 77 -6.62 -0.24 13.31
CA ILE A 77 -6.31 -1.34 12.40
C ILE A 77 -6.75 -2.64 13.08
N VAL A 78 -7.65 -3.37 12.41
CA VAL A 78 -8.12 -4.69 12.83
C VAL A 78 -7.34 -5.76 12.10
N LEU A 79 -6.69 -6.63 12.84
CA LEU A 79 -6.07 -7.86 12.35
C LEU A 79 -7.15 -8.94 12.30
N VAL A 80 -7.42 -9.46 11.12
CA VAL A 80 -8.46 -10.47 10.88
C VAL A 80 -7.81 -11.86 10.93
N PRO A 81 -8.18 -12.72 11.91
CA PRO A 81 -7.68 -14.08 11.98
C PRO A 81 -7.99 -14.89 10.72
N ALA A 82 -7.09 -15.79 10.33
CA ALA A 82 -7.30 -16.67 9.19
C ALA A 82 -8.36 -17.76 9.47
N GLU A 83 -8.52 -18.11 10.72
CA GLU A 83 -9.47 -19.10 11.21
C GLU A 83 -9.91 -18.79 12.65
N ALA A 84 -10.99 -19.39 13.10
CA ALA A 84 -11.48 -19.22 14.45
C ALA A 84 -10.55 -19.95 15.44
N MET A 85 -9.85 -19.18 16.27
CA MET A 85 -8.91 -19.68 17.28
C MET A 85 -9.07 -18.91 18.60
N ALA A 86 -8.39 -19.38 19.65
CA ALA A 86 -8.26 -18.61 20.88
C ALA A 86 -7.55 -17.28 20.59
N LEU A 87 -8.07 -16.20 21.16
CA LEU A 87 -7.51 -14.86 20.97
C LEU A 87 -6.71 -14.46 22.21
N PRO A 88 -5.66 -13.63 22.05
CA PRO A 88 -4.99 -13.00 23.18
C PRO A 88 -5.97 -12.06 23.92
N GLY A 89 -5.89 -12.02 25.24
CA GLY A 89 -6.71 -11.11 26.04
C GLY A 89 -6.29 -9.65 25.86
N ILE A 90 -7.22 -8.71 26.08
CA ILE A 90 -6.91 -7.27 26.10
C ILE A 90 -5.86 -7.01 27.19
N GLY A 91 -4.83 -6.23 26.86
CA GLY A 91 -3.66 -5.97 27.70
C GLY A 91 -2.55 -7.01 27.57
N ALA A 92 -2.75 -8.10 26.83
CA ALA A 92 -1.68 -9.07 26.59
C ALA A 92 -0.59 -8.49 25.68
N SER A 93 0.68 -8.78 25.99
CA SER A 93 1.81 -8.52 25.11
C SER A 93 1.86 -9.58 24.01
N VAL A 94 2.07 -9.14 22.78
CA VAL A 94 2.16 -10.00 21.59
C VAL A 94 3.36 -9.60 20.74
N LEU A 95 3.96 -10.57 20.06
CA LEU A 95 4.96 -10.36 19.02
C LEU A 95 4.31 -10.48 17.67
N GLN A 96 4.31 -9.39 16.89
CA GLN A 96 3.86 -9.35 15.51
C GLN A 96 4.94 -9.89 14.57
N ARG A 97 4.53 -10.66 13.57
CA ARG A 97 5.40 -11.10 12.46
C ARG A 97 4.65 -10.99 11.14
N LEU A 98 5.21 -10.26 10.20
CA LEU A 98 4.66 -10.16 8.85
C LEU A 98 5.00 -11.40 8.01
N ASP A 99 4.09 -11.74 7.10
CA ASP A 99 4.41 -12.50 5.88
C ASP A 99 5.22 -11.55 4.97
N TRP A 100 6.54 -11.53 5.19
CA TRP A 100 7.43 -10.58 4.54
C TRP A 100 7.47 -10.77 3.03
N ASP A 101 7.51 -12.00 2.55
CA ASP A 101 7.60 -12.29 1.11
C ASP A 101 6.39 -11.69 0.38
N ARG A 102 5.19 -11.85 0.95
CA ARG A 102 3.97 -11.27 0.41
C ARG A 102 3.96 -9.74 0.50
N ARG A 103 4.38 -9.15 1.63
CA ARG A 103 4.51 -7.69 1.78
C ARG A 103 5.48 -7.12 0.75
N HIS A 104 6.66 -7.69 0.60
CA HIS A 104 7.69 -7.21 -0.31
C HIS A 104 7.23 -7.29 -1.77
N LEU A 105 6.53 -8.36 -2.17
CA LEU A 105 5.89 -8.45 -3.49
C LEU A 105 4.87 -7.31 -3.71
N HIS A 106 4.06 -6.97 -2.69
CA HIS A 106 3.15 -5.82 -2.80
C HIS A 106 3.91 -4.51 -2.95
N MET A 107 5.00 -4.29 -2.21
CA MET A 107 5.83 -3.08 -2.30
C MET A 107 6.45 -2.93 -3.69
N ARG A 108 7.02 -4.01 -4.24
CA ARG A 108 7.59 -4.06 -5.60
C ARG A 108 6.54 -3.70 -6.65
N VAL A 109 5.38 -4.37 -6.62
CA VAL A 109 4.27 -4.10 -7.55
C VAL A 109 3.76 -2.68 -7.39
N HIS A 110 3.58 -2.20 -6.16
CA HIS A 110 3.05 -0.84 -5.93
C HIS A 110 3.96 0.21 -6.53
N THR A 111 5.28 0.10 -6.29
CA THR A 111 6.25 1.04 -6.85
C THR A 111 6.32 0.92 -8.38
N ALA A 112 6.22 -0.28 -8.94
CA ALA A 112 6.12 -0.47 -10.40
C ALA A 112 4.89 0.21 -11.01
N LEU A 113 3.73 0.19 -10.32
CA LEU A 113 2.52 0.89 -10.78
C LEU A 113 2.67 2.42 -10.71
N HIS A 114 3.40 2.96 -9.74
CA HIS A 114 3.77 4.38 -9.74
C HIS A 114 4.59 4.72 -10.99
N LEU A 115 5.62 3.93 -11.32
CA LEU A 115 6.41 4.13 -12.54
C LEU A 115 5.58 3.93 -13.80
N LEU A 116 4.63 2.99 -13.83
CA LEU A 116 3.71 2.83 -14.94
C LEU A 116 2.87 4.10 -15.17
N SER A 117 2.47 4.81 -14.10
CA SER A 117 1.75 6.08 -14.21
C SER A 117 2.64 7.25 -14.70
N VAL A 118 3.96 7.09 -14.69
CA VAL A 118 4.92 8.03 -15.30
C VAL A 118 5.06 7.75 -16.78
N VAL A 119 5.23 6.47 -17.15
CA VAL A 119 5.38 6.05 -18.56
C VAL A 119 4.09 6.27 -19.36
N VAL A 120 2.94 6.13 -18.69
CA VAL A 120 1.61 6.42 -19.25
C VAL A 120 1.05 7.66 -18.54
N PRO A 121 1.33 8.89 -19.03
CA PRO A 121 0.97 10.13 -18.34
C PRO A 121 -0.50 10.52 -18.58
N LEU A 122 -1.41 9.60 -18.27
CA LEU A 122 -2.86 9.76 -18.38
C LEU A 122 -3.52 9.59 -17.01
N PRO A 123 -4.72 10.17 -16.79
CA PRO A 123 -5.44 10.03 -15.53
C PRO A 123 -5.73 8.57 -15.20
N VAL A 124 -5.46 8.17 -13.96
CA VAL A 124 -5.72 6.83 -13.43
C VAL A 124 -7.14 6.77 -12.87
N THR A 125 -7.96 5.89 -13.42
CA THR A 125 -9.36 5.68 -13.00
C THR A 125 -9.53 4.54 -11.99
N GLY A 126 -8.49 3.74 -11.79
CA GLY A 126 -8.49 2.64 -10.83
C GLY A 126 -7.19 1.87 -10.81
N GLY A 127 -6.97 1.10 -9.76
CA GLY A 127 -5.78 0.28 -9.60
C GLY A 127 -6.01 -0.91 -8.69
N SER A 128 -5.16 -1.94 -8.81
CA SER A 128 -5.17 -3.09 -7.91
C SER A 128 -3.78 -3.70 -7.85
N ILE A 129 -3.37 -4.05 -6.65
CA ILE A 129 -2.08 -4.66 -6.33
C ILE A 129 -2.34 -6.09 -5.85
N GLY A 130 -1.52 -7.02 -6.28
CA GLY A 130 -1.48 -8.39 -5.78
C GLY A 130 -0.04 -8.84 -5.60
N ALA A 131 0.16 -10.03 -5.07
CA ALA A 131 1.50 -10.60 -4.93
C ALA A 131 2.08 -10.92 -6.31
N GLY A 132 3.11 -10.17 -6.71
CA GLY A 132 3.80 -10.33 -7.99
C GLY A 132 3.08 -9.81 -9.23
N LYS A 133 1.88 -9.23 -9.11
CA LYS A 133 1.13 -8.67 -10.23
C LYS A 133 0.29 -7.47 -9.83
N GLY A 134 0.06 -6.56 -10.77
CA GLY A 134 -0.79 -5.40 -10.52
C GLY A 134 -1.36 -4.82 -11.81
N ARG A 135 -2.23 -3.83 -11.68
CA ARG A 135 -2.84 -3.16 -12.81
C ARG A 135 -3.19 -1.71 -12.50
N LEU A 136 -3.16 -0.88 -13.52
CA LEU A 136 -3.82 0.42 -13.53
C LEU A 136 -4.86 0.47 -14.65
N ASP A 137 -5.94 1.17 -14.38
CA ASP A 137 -6.96 1.53 -15.35
C ASP A 137 -6.79 3.03 -15.66
N PHE A 138 -6.62 3.37 -16.93
CA PHE A 138 -6.39 4.73 -17.40
C PHE A 138 -7.59 5.27 -18.17
N ASP A 139 -7.85 6.57 -18.02
CA ASP A 139 -8.70 7.30 -18.96
C ASP A 139 -7.96 7.43 -20.30
N MET A 140 -8.14 6.42 -21.16
CA MET A 140 -7.40 6.21 -22.38
C MET A 140 -8.35 5.67 -23.46
N PRO A 141 -8.84 6.49 -24.39
CA PRO A 141 -9.79 6.05 -25.42
C PRO A 141 -9.19 5.03 -26.40
N ASP A 142 -7.90 5.21 -26.75
CA ASP A 142 -7.19 4.34 -27.68
C ASP A 142 -6.12 3.52 -26.95
N ALA A 143 -5.94 2.25 -27.35
CA ALA A 143 -4.90 1.41 -26.77
C ALA A 143 -3.50 1.93 -27.17
N PRO A 144 -2.46 1.72 -26.34
CA PRO A 144 -1.09 2.01 -26.72
C PRO A 144 -0.74 1.29 -28.03
N GLN A 145 -0.11 1.99 -28.96
CA GLN A 145 0.28 1.42 -30.24
C GLN A 145 1.48 0.45 -30.12
N ASP A 146 2.36 0.73 -29.16
CA ASP A 146 3.57 -0.06 -28.90
C ASP A 146 3.68 -0.41 -27.41
N VAL A 147 3.22 -1.60 -27.07
CA VAL A 147 3.28 -2.13 -25.68
C VAL A 147 4.72 -2.49 -25.30
N ALA A 148 5.53 -2.93 -26.27
CA ALA A 148 6.94 -3.27 -26.02
C ALA A 148 7.77 -2.03 -25.67
N ALA A 149 7.50 -0.89 -26.33
CA ALA A 149 8.13 0.38 -25.96
C ALA A 149 7.74 0.85 -24.56
N LEU A 150 6.49 0.64 -24.13
CA LEU A 150 6.06 0.95 -22.75
C LEU A 150 6.78 0.07 -21.73
N GLU A 151 6.89 -1.23 -22.01
CA GLU A 151 7.60 -2.18 -21.15
C GLU A 151 9.09 -1.82 -21.03
N LEU A 152 9.73 -1.48 -22.16
CA LEU A 152 11.11 -1.04 -22.18
C LEU A 152 11.31 0.22 -21.32
N ALA A 153 10.50 1.26 -21.55
CA ALA A 153 10.59 2.51 -20.79
C ALA A 153 10.37 2.31 -19.28
N LEU A 154 9.46 1.40 -18.90
CA LEU A 154 9.22 1.05 -17.51
C LEU A 154 10.45 0.37 -16.87
N ASN A 155 11.06 -0.60 -17.58
CA ASN A 155 12.26 -1.29 -17.11
C ASN A 155 13.50 -0.37 -17.10
N GLU A 156 13.60 0.59 -18.00
CA GLU A 156 14.64 1.64 -17.96
C GLU A 156 14.54 2.49 -16.69
N LEU A 157 13.34 2.91 -16.29
CA LEU A 157 13.13 3.64 -15.04
C LEU A 157 13.49 2.80 -13.82
N ILE A 158 13.16 1.50 -13.83
CA ILE A 158 13.51 0.56 -12.76
C ILE A 158 15.04 0.45 -12.64
N ALA A 159 15.72 0.26 -13.77
CA ALA A 159 17.18 0.08 -13.83
C ALA A 159 17.99 1.32 -13.40
N ARG A 160 17.37 2.51 -13.39
CA ARG A 160 18.02 3.75 -12.89
C ARG A 160 18.30 3.71 -11.39
N ASP A 161 17.76 2.74 -10.66
CA ASP A 161 17.95 2.56 -9.22
C ASP A 161 17.68 3.84 -8.40
N LEU A 162 16.55 4.48 -8.69
CA LEU A 162 16.15 5.74 -8.07
C LEU A 162 15.69 5.52 -6.62
N PRO A 163 16.02 6.43 -5.69
CA PRO A 163 15.51 6.36 -4.32
C PRO A 163 14.00 6.62 -4.31
N VAL A 164 13.30 5.88 -3.44
CA VAL A 164 11.88 6.06 -3.15
C VAL A 164 11.76 6.56 -1.72
N THR A 165 11.26 7.76 -1.56
CA THR A 165 11.15 8.44 -0.26
C THR A 165 9.74 8.97 -0.05
N ASP A 166 9.39 9.27 1.18
CA ASP A 166 8.15 9.95 1.49
C ASP A 166 8.38 11.36 1.99
N ASP A 167 7.36 12.18 1.80
CA ASP A 167 7.29 13.58 2.20
C ASP A 167 5.87 13.85 2.71
N TRP A 168 5.69 14.95 3.42
CA TRP A 168 4.40 15.31 3.99
C TRP A 168 4.04 16.75 3.67
N ILE A 169 2.83 16.93 3.15
CA ILE A 169 2.25 18.25 2.90
C ILE A 169 0.96 18.42 3.69
N THR A 170 0.53 19.67 3.86
CA THR A 170 -0.77 19.99 4.45
C THR A 170 -1.91 19.76 3.44
N ASP A 171 -3.14 19.62 3.94
CA ASP A 171 -4.34 19.58 3.09
C ASP A 171 -4.44 20.84 2.20
N ALA A 172 -4.04 22.01 2.73
CA ALA A 172 -4.04 23.27 1.98
C ALA A 172 -3.00 23.28 0.84
N GLU A 173 -1.79 22.76 1.09
CA GLU A 173 -0.76 22.63 0.05
C GLU A 173 -1.19 21.65 -1.04
N LEU A 174 -1.84 20.52 -0.69
CA LEU A 174 -2.40 19.62 -1.67
C LEU A 174 -3.48 20.29 -2.52
N ALA A 175 -4.41 21.02 -1.89
CA ALA A 175 -5.46 21.76 -2.60
C ALA A 175 -4.92 22.82 -3.55
N ALA A 176 -3.79 23.45 -3.20
CA ALA A 176 -3.07 24.39 -4.06
C ALA A 176 -2.33 23.72 -5.22
N ASN A 177 -2.09 22.41 -5.17
CA ASN A 177 -1.33 21.65 -6.15
C ASN A 177 -2.11 20.42 -6.66
N PRO A 178 -3.27 20.59 -7.34
CA PRO A 178 -4.11 19.47 -7.78
C PRO A 178 -3.42 18.53 -8.78
N ALA A 179 -2.38 18.99 -9.47
CA ALA A 179 -1.59 18.18 -10.39
C ALA A 179 -0.84 17.03 -9.73
N LEU A 180 -0.65 17.05 -8.40
CA LEU A 180 -0.08 15.94 -7.65
C LEU A 180 -1.02 14.72 -7.61
N VAL A 181 -2.32 14.91 -7.79
CA VAL A 181 -3.33 13.84 -7.75
C VAL A 181 -3.54 13.26 -9.15
N LYS A 182 -2.88 12.15 -9.44
CA LYS A 182 -3.02 11.43 -10.72
C LYS A 182 -4.27 10.56 -10.80
N THR A 183 -4.89 10.23 -9.65
CA THR A 183 -6.05 9.34 -9.56
C THR A 183 -7.36 10.12 -9.60
N MET A 184 -8.31 9.71 -10.46
CA MET A 184 -9.62 10.34 -10.58
C MET A 184 -10.63 9.82 -9.57
N SER A 185 -10.56 8.52 -9.23
CA SER A 185 -11.60 7.83 -8.43
C SER A 185 -11.20 7.62 -6.97
N VAL A 186 -9.91 7.70 -6.65
CA VAL A 186 -9.41 7.54 -5.28
C VAL A 186 -8.84 8.87 -4.83
N MET A 187 -9.63 9.59 -4.04
CA MET A 187 -9.13 10.82 -3.40
C MET A 187 -8.10 10.45 -2.32
N PRO A 188 -6.99 11.20 -2.23
CA PRO A 188 -6.08 11.05 -1.10
C PRO A 188 -6.84 11.23 0.23
N PRO A 189 -6.45 10.54 1.30
CA PRO A 189 -7.04 10.78 2.62
C PRO A 189 -6.71 12.20 3.07
N THR A 190 -7.69 13.09 3.01
CA THR A 190 -7.63 14.47 3.49
C THR A 190 -8.43 14.60 4.79
N GLY A 191 -8.29 15.74 5.47
CA GLY A 191 -9.03 16.02 6.71
C GLY A 191 -8.33 15.55 7.98
N GLN A 192 -7.10 14.98 7.85
CA GLN A 192 -6.23 14.66 8.98
C GLN A 192 -5.10 15.70 9.15
N GLY A 193 -5.18 16.83 8.41
CA GLY A 193 -4.23 17.93 8.45
C GLY A 193 -2.96 17.71 7.64
N ARG A 194 -2.59 16.47 7.31
CA ARG A 194 -1.38 16.14 6.55
C ARG A 194 -1.63 14.98 5.58
N VAL A 195 -1.05 15.09 4.40
CA VAL A 195 -1.10 14.08 3.34
C VAL A 195 0.31 13.59 3.04
N ARG A 196 0.50 12.27 3.05
CA ARG A 196 1.77 11.65 2.68
C ARG A 196 1.92 11.62 1.16
N LEU A 197 3.07 12.09 0.68
CA LEU A 197 3.51 11.97 -0.71
C LEU A 197 4.58 10.89 -0.82
N VAL A 198 4.55 10.13 -1.89
CA VAL A 198 5.65 9.23 -2.29
C VAL A 198 6.38 9.88 -3.44
N ARG A 199 7.70 9.99 -3.31
CA ARG A 199 8.63 10.55 -4.29
C ARG A 199 9.51 9.46 -4.85
N ILE A 200 9.67 9.40 -6.17
CA ILE A 200 10.62 8.53 -6.85
C ILE A 200 11.66 9.40 -7.56
N GLY A 201 12.92 9.24 -7.19
CA GLY A 201 14.03 10.08 -7.62
C GLY A 201 14.14 11.37 -6.81
N GLN A 202 15.22 12.12 -7.00
CA GLN A 202 15.51 13.38 -6.29
C GLN A 202 16.05 14.45 -7.23
N GLY A 203 15.76 15.72 -6.94
CA GLY A 203 16.26 16.85 -7.72
C GLY A 203 15.91 16.74 -9.20
N ALA A 204 16.91 16.80 -10.09
CA ALA A 204 16.72 16.68 -11.55
C ALA A 204 16.29 15.24 -11.98
N ASP A 205 16.54 14.24 -11.16
CA ASP A 205 16.19 12.85 -11.43
C ASP A 205 14.81 12.45 -10.87
N GLN A 206 14.07 13.40 -10.30
CA GLN A 206 12.71 13.11 -9.83
C GLN A 206 11.79 12.76 -11.00
N VAL A 207 11.21 11.57 -10.97
CA VAL A 207 10.31 11.08 -12.03
C VAL A 207 8.86 11.01 -11.55
N ASP A 208 8.62 10.86 -10.24
CA ASP A 208 7.26 10.81 -9.68
C ASP A 208 7.16 11.53 -8.33
N LEU A 209 6.00 12.11 -8.07
CA LEU A 209 5.59 12.66 -6.78
C LEU A 209 4.07 12.69 -6.72
N GLN A 210 3.47 11.87 -5.87
CA GLN A 210 2.01 11.81 -5.74
C GLN A 210 1.56 11.34 -4.35
N PRO A 211 0.35 11.70 -3.91
CA PRO A 211 -0.23 11.21 -2.67
C PRO A 211 -0.35 9.68 -2.67
N CYS A 212 0.23 9.03 -1.67
CA CYS A 212 0.11 7.59 -1.51
C CYS A 212 0.23 7.16 -0.05
N GLY A 213 -0.71 6.34 0.42
CA GLY A 213 -0.70 5.77 1.77
C GLY A 213 -0.12 4.36 1.85
N GLY A 214 0.26 3.74 0.72
CA GLY A 214 0.73 2.36 0.65
C GLY A 214 2.22 2.18 1.00
N THR A 215 2.68 0.95 0.90
CA THR A 215 4.08 0.59 1.16
C THR A 215 4.85 0.44 -0.15
N HIS A 216 6.11 0.89 -0.15
CA HIS A 216 6.97 0.95 -1.33
C HIS A 216 8.35 0.38 -1.02
N VAL A 217 9.07 -0.07 -2.06
CA VAL A 217 10.48 -0.41 -1.95
C VAL A 217 11.33 0.86 -1.78
N ALA A 218 12.51 0.74 -1.18
CA ALA A 218 13.38 1.90 -0.93
C ALA A 218 14.08 2.40 -2.20
N ARG A 219 14.26 1.54 -3.20
CA ARG A 219 14.89 1.86 -4.47
C ARG A 219 14.20 1.15 -5.63
N THR A 220 14.15 1.79 -6.80
CA THR A 220 13.45 1.21 -7.95
C THR A 220 14.07 -0.10 -8.45
N ALA A 221 15.39 -0.31 -8.30
CA ALA A 221 16.03 -1.58 -8.67
C ALA A 221 15.50 -2.80 -7.89
N GLU A 222 14.99 -2.60 -6.67
CA GLU A 222 14.39 -3.69 -5.88
C GLU A 222 13.10 -4.26 -6.52
N ILE A 223 12.47 -3.52 -7.43
CA ILE A 223 11.32 -4.00 -8.19
C ILE A 223 11.71 -5.25 -8.99
N GLY A 224 12.94 -5.29 -9.52
CA GLY A 224 13.35 -6.29 -10.52
C GLY A 224 12.68 -6.05 -11.86
N ALA A 225 12.90 -6.95 -12.81
CA ALA A 225 12.29 -6.82 -14.13
C ALA A 225 10.76 -7.01 -14.06
N VAL A 226 10.06 -6.26 -14.92
CA VAL A 226 8.61 -6.36 -15.05
C VAL A 226 8.23 -6.58 -16.50
N ARG A 227 7.08 -7.23 -16.70
CA ARG A 227 6.49 -7.46 -18.01
C ARG A 227 5.07 -6.93 -18.04
N ILE A 228 4.68 -6.30 -19.15
CA ILE A 228 3.27 -5.96 -19.39
C ILE A 228 2.55 -7.24 -19.82
N ASP A 229 1.71 -7.79 -18.94
CA ASP A 229 0.98 -9.02 -19.20
C ASP A 229 -0.10 -8.85 -20.26
N LYS A 230 -0.89 -7.77 -20.14
CA LYS A 230 -1.95 -7.46 -21.11
C LYS A 230 -2.45 -6.03 -21.05
N VAL A 231 -3.02 -5.58 -22.16
CA VAL A 231 -3.78 -4.33 -22.29
C VAL A 231 -5.22 -4.68 -22.66
N GLU A 232 -6.18 -4.30 -21.82
CA GLU A 232 -7.60 -4.65 -21.98
C GLU A 232 -8.48 -3.41 -22.12
N LYS A 233 -9.48 -3.48 -22.97
CA LYS A 233 -10.55 -2.47 -23.06
C LYS A 233 -11.54 -2.66 -21.90
N LYS A 234 -11.74 -1.61 -21.10
CA LYS A 234 -12.70 -1.57 -19.96
C LYS A 234 -13.76 -0.47 -20.18
N GLY A 235 -14.45 -0.51 -21.31
CA GLY A 235 -15.41 0.52 -21.72
C GLY A 235 -14.90 1.41 -22.84
N ARG A 236 -15.62 2.51 -23.10
CA ARG A 236 -15.33 3.40 -24.25
C ARG A 236 -14.01 4.16 -24.07
N GLN A 237 -13.72 4.62 -22.86
CA GLN A 237 -12.60 5.52 -22.56
C GLN A 237 -11.56 4.90 -21.62
N ASN A 238 -11.74 3.66 -21.15
CA ASN A 238 -10.83 3.05 -20.21
C ASN A 238 -10.03 1.90 -20.84
N ARG A 239 -8.73 1.92 -20.58
CA ARG A 239 -7.81 0.80 -20.83
C ARG A 239 -7.16 0.38 -19.53
N ARG A 240 -7.15 -0.92 -19.31
CA ARG A 240 -6.43 -1.58 -18.23
C ARG A 240 -5.09 -2.05 -18.73
N ILE A 241 -4.03 -1.65 -18.05
CA ILE A 241 -2.68 -2.18 -18.27
C ILE A 241 -2.33 -3.01 -17.03
N SER A 242 -2.08 -4.30 -17.25
CA SER A 242 -1.66 -5.24 -16.22
C SER A 242 -0.17 -5.54 -16.36
N LEU A 243 0.55 -5.56 -15.24
CA LEU A 243 1.95 -5.95 -15.18
C LEU A 243 2.16 -7.13 -14.22
N VAL A 244 3.23 -7.87 -14.46
CA VAL A 244 3.74 -8.95 -13.61
C VAL A 244 5.22 -8.74 -13.35
N LEU A 245 5.66 -9.09 -12.14
CA LEU A 245 7.08 -9.17 -11.84
C LEU A 245 7.63 -10.42 -12.54
N ASP A 246 8.77 -10.28 -13.20
CA ASP A 246 9.50 -11.46 -13.66
C ASP A 246 10.12 -12.20 -12.47
N PRO A 247 10.19 -13.54 -12.50
CA PRO A 247 10.73 -14.38 -11.44
C PRO A 247 12.18 -14.05 -11.06
#